data_7d6c3222a416d072292316bd3c0d74d8
#
_entry.id   7d6c3222a416d072292316bd3c0d74d8
#
_cell.length_a   1.000
_cell.length_b   1.000
_cell.length_c   1.000
_cell.angle_alpha   90.00
_cell.angle_beta   90.00
_cell.angle_gamma   90.00
#
_symmetry.space_group_name_H-M   'P 1'
#
loop_
_entity.id
_entity.type
_entity.pdbx_description
1 polymer ?
#
loop_
_entity_poly.entity_id
_entity_poly.type
_entity_poly.pdbx_seq_one_letter_code
_entity_poly.pdbx_strand_id
1 'polypeptide(L)'
;MVLVDTSIWIDHLRNPGTDLPRLLNADQVLTHSFVIGELACGLLANRRKFLYNLSRLPRVPAATDLEVMELIERRGLMGRGVGYLDLHLLASVRLAPDVRLWTRDKQLATLADELSVVH
;
A
#
# COMPACT_ATOMS: atom_id res chain seq x y z
N MET A 1 -8.73 -3.80 -8.27
CA MET A 1 -7.27 -3.68 -8.11
C MET A 1 -6.91 -3.52 -6.64
N VAL A 2 -5.74 -3.95 -6.26
CA VAL A 2 -5.29 -3.95 -4.86
C VAL A 2 -3.94 -3.24 -4.76
N LEU A 3 -3.88 -2.18 -3.96
CA LEU A 3 -2.61 -1.59 -3.56
C LEU A 3 -2.03 -2.44 -2.43
N VAL A 4 -0.87 -3.02 -2.68
CA VAL A 4 -0.21 -3.91 -1.73
C VAL A 4 0.80 -3.10 -0.91
N ASP A 5 0.55 -3.03 0.41
CA ASP A 5 1.41 -2.32 1.34
C ASP A 5 2.76 -3.05 1.52
N THR A 6 3.76 -2.29 1.93
CA THR A 6 5.11 -2.80 2.25
C THR A 6 5.06 -4.02 3.17
N SER A 7 4.20 -4.01 4.18
CA SER A 7 4.08 -5.12 5.15
C SER A 7 3.72 -6.45 4.49
N ILE A 8 2.88 -6.43 3.47
CA ILE A 8 2.49 -7.62 2.72
C ILE A 8 3.67 -8.13 1.88
N TRP A 9 4.40 -7.22 1.22
CA TRP A 9 5.59 -7.60 0.44
C TRP A 9 6.66 -8.25 1.34
N ILE A 10 6.92 -7.66 2.50
CA ILE A 10 7.89 -8.21 3.46
C ILE A 10 7.45 -9.60 3.93
N ASP A 11 6.17 -9.77 4.26
CA ASP A 11 5.63 -11.06 4.67
C ASP A 11 5.79 -12.10 3.56
N HIS A 12 5.49 -11.73 2.32
CA HIS A 12 5.64 -12.62 1.17
C HIS A 12 7.10 -13.07 0.97
N LEU A 13 8.06 -12.16 1.15
CA LEU A 13 9.48 -12.50 1.02
C LEU A 13 9.95 -13.46 2.10
N ARG A 14 9.34 -13.43 3.29
CA ARG A 14 9.66 -14.32 4.42
C ARG A 14 8.87 -15.62 4.40
N ASN A 15 7.64 -15.57 3.94
CA ASN A 15 6.68 -16.68 4.00
C ASN A 15 6.02 -16.85 2.62
N PRO A 16 6.59 -17.71 1.75
CA PRO A 16 6.13 -17.79 0.35
C PRO A 16 4.73 -18.35 0.13
N GLY A 17 4.02 -18.75 1.16
CA GLY A 17 2.66 -19.28 1.06
C GLY A 17 1.54 -18.23 1.07
N THR A 18 1.83 -16.96 0.78
CA THR A 18 0.81 -15.90 0.80
C THR A 18 -0.05 -15.91 -0.46
N ASP A 19 -1.14 -15.14 -0.43
CA ASP A 19 -2.06 -14.99 -1.57
C ASP A 19 -1.55 -14.00 -2.64
N LEU A 20 -0.45 -13.34 -2.42
CA LEU A 20 0.09 -12.32 -3.31
C LEU A 20 0.39 -12.86 -4.73
N PRO A 21 1.00 -14.05 -4.91
CA PRO A 21 1.24 -14.58 -6.25
C PRO A 21 -0.04 -14.73 -7.09
N ARG A 22 -1.14 -15.10 -6.48
CA ARG A 22 -2.42 -15.23 -7.17
C ARG A 22 -2.88 -13.89 -7.73
N LEU A 23 -2.77 -12.82 -6.93
CA LEU A 23 -3.13 -11.47 -7.36
C LEU A 23 -2.19 -10.95 -8.43
N LEU A 24 -0.88 -11.24 -8.32
CA LEU A 24 0.09 -10.85 -9.33
C LEU A 24 -0.20 -11.53 -10.67
N ASN A 25 -0.50 -12.81 -10.66
CA ASN A 25 -0.83 -13.57 -11.87
C ASN A 25 -2.14 -13.09 -12.51
N ALA A 26 -3.04 -12.52 -11.73
CA ALA A 26 -4.30 -11.99 -12.21
C ALA A 26 -4.22 -10.51 -12.61
N ASP A 27 -3.03 -9.92 -12.60
CA ASP A 27 -2.81 -8.50 -12.91
C ASP A 27 -3.64 -7.56 -12.02
N GLN A 28 -3.81 -7.92 -10.75
CA GLN A 28 -4.64 -7.18 -9.82
C GLN A 28 -3.84 -6.31 -8.83
N VAL A 29 -2.50 -6.28 -8.95
CA VAL A 29 -1.64 -5.60 -7.99
C VAL A 29 -1.21 -4.23 -8.48
N LEU A 30 -1.41 -3.22 -7.64
CA LEU A 30 -0.86 -1.88 -7.82
C LEU A 30 0.26 -1.65 -6.82
N THR A 31 1.18 -0.78 -7.18
CA THR A 31 2.21 -0.29 -6.26
C THR A 31 2.10 1.23 -6.09
N HIS A 32 2.95 1.79 -5.25
CA HIS A 32 3.02 3.22 -4.95
C HIS A 32 4.49 3.56 -4.73
N SER A 33 4.89 4.78 -5.08
CA SER A 33 6.28 5.22 -4.92
C SER A 33 6.79 5.05 -3.49
N PHE A 34 5.95 5.27 -2.49
CA PHE A 34 6.34 5.11 -1.09
C PHE A 34 6.55 3.64 -0.71
N VAL A 35 5.78 2.73 -1.28
CA VAL A 35 6.01 1.29 -1.08
C VAL A 35 7.34 0.87 -1.68
N ILE A 36 7.62 1.30 -2.91
CA ILE A 36 8.90 1.02 -3.57
C ILE A 36 10.04 1.59 -2.73
N GLY A 37 9.90 2.83 -2.28
CA GLY A 37 10.93 3.50 -1.48
C GLY A 37 11.19 2.81 -0.14
N GLU A 38 10.15 2.40 0.56
CA GLU A 38 10.29 1.67 1.83
C GLU A 38 10.98 0.33 1.64
N LEU A 39 10.63 -0.41 0.60
CA LEU A 39 11.28 -1.68 0.29
C LEU A 39 12.74 -1.45 -0.11
N ALA A 40 13.03 -0.37 -0.82
CA ALA A 40 14.39 -0.02 -1.21
C ALA A 40 15.29 0.31 -0.03
N CYS A 41 14.74 0.75 1.10
CA CYS A 41 15.49 1.03 2.32
C CYS A 41 15.90 -0.24 3.08
N GLY A 42 15.33 -1.39 2.75
CA GLY A 42 15.62 -2.65 3.42
C GLY A 42 16.73 -3.45 2.75
N LEU A 43 17.16 -4.50 3.43
CA LEU A 43 18.09 -5.49 2.87
C LEU A 43 17.29 -6.55 2.13
N LEU A 44 17.44 -6.58 0.82
CA LEU A 44 16.68 -7.48 -0.05
C LEU A 44 17.62 -8.47 -0.75
N ALA A 45 17.23 -9.75 -0.75
CA ALA A 45 17.88 -10.74 -1.61
C ALA A 45 17.52 -10.42 -3.07
N ASN A 46 18.50 -10.56 -3.97
CA ASN A 46 18.31 -10.25 -5.40
C ASN A 46 17.70 -8.84 -5.61
N ARG A 47 18.21 -7.89 -4.85
CA ARG A 47 17.68 -6.53 -4.74
C ARG A 47 17.38 -5.88 -6.08
N ARG A 48 18.34 -5.90 -7.01
CA ARG A 48 18.20 -5.22 -8.30
C ARG A 48 17.02 -5.78 -9.09
N LYS A 49 16.93 -7.10 -9.17
CA LYS A 49 15.84 -7.77 -9.88
C LYS A 49 14.49 -7.53 -9.23
N PHE A 50 14.44 -7.62 -7.91
CA PHE A 50 13.20 -7.41 -7.16
C PHE A 50 12.67 -5.98 -7.36
N LEU A 51 13.52 -4.97 -7.17
CA LEU A 51 13.11 -3.57 -7.33
C LEU A 51 12.75 -3.25 -8.77
N TYR A 52 13.44 -3.83 -9.74
CA TYR A 52 13.09 -3.69 -11.16
C TYR A 52 11.68 -4.23 -11.43
N ASN A 53 11.40 -5.45 -10.99
CA ASN A 53 10.09 -6.06 -11.19
C ASN A 53 8.99 -5.29 -10.49
N LEU A 54 9.26 -4.83 -9.27
CA LEU A 54 8.30 -4.03 -8.50
C LEU A 54 7.99 -2.70 -9.21
N SER A 55 9.01 -2.04 -9.77
CA SER A 55 8.86 -0.77 -10.48
C SER A 55 8.05 -0.90 -11.77
N ARG A 56 7.92 -2.11 -12.30
CA ARG A 56 7.14 -2.38 -13.52
C ARG A 56 5.65 -2.61 -13.25
N LEU A 57 5.26 -2.77 -12.01
CA LEU A 57 3.84 -2.88 -11.68
C LEU A 57 3.14 -1.54 -11.90
N PRO A 58 1.88 -1.56 -12.30
CA PRO A 58 1.13 -0.31 -12.41
C PRO A 58 1.02 0.37 -11.05
N ARG A 59 1.07 1.70 -11.06
CA ARG A 59 0.99 2.51 -9.84
C ARG A 59 -0.40 3.09 -9.68
N VAL A 60 -0.87 3.09 -8.44
CA VAL A 60 -2.03 3.90 -8.10
C VAL A 60 -1.62 5.38 -8.22
N PRO A 61 -2.46 6.27 -8.78
CA PRO A 61 -2.16 7.69 -8.77
C PRO A 61 -1.95 8.19 -7.34
N ALA A 62 -0.81 8.83 -7.09
CA ALA A 62 -0.47 9.28 -5.74
C ALA A 62 -1.33 10.47 -5.33
N ALA A 63 -1.91 10.41 -4.14
CA ALA A 63 -2.56 11.57 -3.55
C ALA A 63 -1.53 12.67 -3.30
N THR A 64 -1.94 13.92 -3.42
CA THR A 64 -1.11 15.06 -3.06
C THR A 64 -1.07 15.24 -1.54
N ASP A 65 -0.07 15.95 -1.05
CA ASP A 65 -0.01 16.30 0.38
C ASP A 65 -1.27 17.01 0.84
N LEU A 66 -1.80 17.91 0.03
CA LEU A 66 -3.03 18.63 0.34
C LEU A 66 -4.21 17.68 0.49
N GLU A 67 -4.34 16.72 -0.42
CA GLU A 67 -5.42 15.73 -0.36
C GLU A 67 -5.32 14.85 0.88
N VAL A 68 -4.10 14.47 1.27
CA VAL A 68 -3.89 13.70 2.50
C VAL A 68 -4.27 14.53 3.73
N MET A 69 -3.83 15.80 3.79
CA MET A 69 -4.16 16.69 4.90
C MET A 69 -5.67 16.90 5.01
N GLU A 70 -6.36 17.04 3.90
CA GLU A 70 -7.83 17.16 3.90
C GLU A 70 -8.50 15.88 4.41
N LEU A 71 -8.00 14.72 4.02
CA LEU A 71 -8.56 13.45 4.49
C LEU A 71 -8.41 13.32 6.01
N ILE A 72 -7.23 13.66 6.55
CA ILE A 72 -6.97 13.64 8.00
C ILE A 72 -8.01 14.49 8.73
N GLU A 73 -8.22 15.71 8.26
CA GLU A 73 -9.15 16.64 8.92
C GLU A 73 -10.60 16.19 8.81
N ARG A 74 -11.03 15.82 7.62
CA ARG A 74 -12.43 15.45 7.37
C ARG A 74 -12.86 14.18 8.08
N ARG A 75 -11.95 13.23 8.23
CA ARG A 75 -12.26 11.93 8.81
C ARG A 75 -11.75 11.76 10.25
N GLY A 76 -11.09 12.78 10.79
CA GLY A 76 -10.59 12.72 12.16
C GLY A 76 -9.55 11.63 12.35
N LEU A 77 -8.58 11.55 11.45
CA LEU A 77 -7.59 10.45 11.47
C LEU A 77 -6.39 10.74 12.38
N MET A 78 -6.34 11.91 13.01
CA MET A 78 -5.26 12.24 13.93
C MET A 78 -5.29 11.33 15.16
N GLY A 79 -4.10 10.97 15.63
CA GLY A 79 -3.95 10.18 16.86
C GLY A 79 -4.41 8.72 16.75
N ARG A 80 -4.59 8.20 15.54
CA ARG A 80 -5.07 6.84 15.31
C ARG A 80 -3.94 5.82 15.20
N GLY A 81 -2.69 6.23 15.42
CA GLY A 81 -1.55 5.33 15.38
C GLY A 81 -1.06 4.97 13.97
N VAL A 82 -1.48 5.73 12.96
CA VAL A 82 -1.08 5.53 11.58
C VAL A 82 -0.20 6.70 11.13
N GLY A 83 0.97 6.40 10.58
CA GLY A 83 1.93 7.41 10.14
C GLY A 83 1.53 8.06 8.82
N TYR A 84 2.19 9.18 8.53
CA TYR A 84 1.86 10.02 7.38
C TYR A 84 2.02 9.28 6.04
N LEU A 85 3.08 8.47 5.89
CA LEU A 85 3.27 7.71 4.64
C LEU A 85 2.13 6.72 4.41
N ASP A 86 1.67 6.05 5.45
CA ASP A 86 0.54 5.13 5.35
C ASP A 86 -0.76 5.87 5.03
N LEU A 87 -0.92 7.08 5.55
CA LEU A 87 -2.08 7.91 5.21
C LEU A 87 -2.04 8.37 3.75
N HIS A 88 -0.86 8.53 3.17
CA HIS A 88 -0.72 8.75 1.72
C HIS A 88 -1.24 7.56 0.92
N LEU A 89 -0.92 6.34 1.34
CA LEU A 89 -1.44 5.14 0.68
C LEU A 89 -2.95 5.07 0.79
N LEU A 90 -3.47 5.31 1.98
CA LEU A 90 -4.91 5.29 2.22
C LEU A 90 -5.66 6.34 1.37
N ALA A 91 -5.14 7.55 1.31
CA ALA A 91 -5.71 8.62 0.51
C ALA A 91 -5.68 8.29 -0.98
N SER A 92 -4.57 7.73 -1.46
CA SER A 92 -4.44 7.34 -2.87
C SER A 92 -5.48 6.28 -3.25
N VAL A 93 -5.68 5.29 -2.39
CA VAL A 93 -6.71 4.25 -2.62
C VAL A 93 -8.10 4.85 -2.55
N ARG A 94 -8.35 5.76 -1.61
CA ARG A 94 -9.66 6.38 -1.43
C ARG A 94 -10.08 7.20 -2.63
N LEU A 95 -9.12 7.83 -3.32
CA LEU A 95 -9.39 8.65 -4.50
C LEU A 95 -9.48 7.85 -5.80
N ALA A 96 -8.96 6.62 -5.82
CA ALA A 96 -8.95 5.79 -7.01
C ALA A 96 -10.23 4.92 -7.07
N PRO A 97 -10.87 4.79 -8.23
CA PRO A 97 -12.04 3.93 -8.34
C PRO A 97 -11.65 2.45 -8.24
N ASP A 98 -12.43 1.70 -7.48
CA ASP A 98 -12.34 0.25 -7.39
C ASP A 98 -10.96 -0.28 -6.94
N VAL A 99 -10.24 0.51 -6.14
CA VAL A 99 -8.97 0.10 -5.55
C VAL A 99 -9.15 -0.13 -4.06
N ARG A 100 -8.56 -1.22 -3.56
CA ARG A 100 -8.57 -1.55 -2.14
C ARG A 100 -7.15 -1.63 -1.63
N LEU A 101 -6.96 -1.39 -0.33
CA LEU A 101 -5.66 -1.44 0.34
C LEU A 101 -5.51 -2.76 1.09
N TRP A 102 -4.40 -3.45 0.84
CA TRP A 102 -4.05 -4.68 1.56
C TRP A 102 -2.82 -4.43 2.43
N THR A 103 -2.99 -4.56 3.72
CA THR A 103 -1.94 -4.33 4.71
C THR A 103 -2.05 -5.32 5.86
N ARG A 104 -0.93 -5.57 6.54
CA ARG A 104 -0.90 -6.35 7.79
C ARG A 104 -0.92 -5.44 9.02
N ASP A 105 -0.75 -4.14 8.84
CA ASP A 105 -0.87 -3.17 9.94
C ASP A 105 -2.33 -3.06 10.36
N LYS A 106 -2.62 -3.46 11.60
CA LYS A 106 -4.00 -3.53 12.09
C LYS A 106 -4.67 -2.17 12.15
N GLN A 107 -3.92 -1.13 12.53
CA GLN A 107 -4.48 0.22 12.63
C GLN A 107 -4.80 0.78 11.25
N LEU A 108 -3.90 0.58 10.29
CA LEU A 108 -4.15 1.00 8.91
C LEU A 108 -5.31 0.21 8.28
N ALA A 109 -5.38 -1.10 8.53
CA ALA A 109 -6.48 -1.92 8.05
C ALA A 109 -7.82 -1.47 8.63
N THR A 110 -7.85 -1.06 9.90
CA THR A 110 -9.07 -0.54 10.54
C THR A 110 -9.53 0.74 9.85
N LEU A 111 -8.60 1.67 9.57
CA LEU A 111 -8.96 2.90 8.84
C LEU A 111 -9.44 2.59 7.43
N ALA A 112 -8.81 1.66 6.74
CA ALA A 112 -9.23 1.26 5.40
C ALA A 112 -10.64 0.66 5.42
N ASP A 113 -10.96 -0.11 6.44
CA ASP A 113 -12.31 -0.67 6.63
C ASP A 113 -13.33 0.43 6.87
N GLU A 114 -13.02 1.39 7.75
CA GLU A 114 -13.89 2.53 8.02
C GLU A 114 -14.20 3.35 6.76
N LEU A 115 -13.23 3.43 5.84
CA LEU A 115 -13.38 4.14 4.56
C LEU A 115 -13.89 3.23 3.44
N SER A 116 -14.22 1.99 3.74
CA SER A 116 -14.74 0.98 2.79
C SER A 116 -13.77 0.68 1.64
N VAL A 117 -12.47 0.71 1.91
CA VAL A 117 -11.42 0.43 0.91
C VAL A 117 -10.45 -0.67 1.35
N VAL A 118 -10.80 -1.48 2.35
CA VAL A 118 -9.96 -2.59 2.81
C VAL A 118 -10.10 -3.79 1.88
N HIS A 119 -8.96 -4.42 1.61
CA HIS A 119 -8.89 -5.69 0.90
C HIS A 119 -8.99 -6.86 1.86
#